data_fb337b601176920c13a0e0ec77999a09
#
_entry.id   fb337b601176920c13a0e0ec77999a09
#
_cell.length_a   1.000
_cell.length_b   1.000
_cell.length_c   1.000
_cell.angle_alpha   90.00
_cell.angle_beta   90.00
_cell.angle_gamma   90.00
#
_symmetry.space_group_name_H-M   'P 1'
#
loop_
_entity.id
_entity.type
_entity.pdbx_description
1 polymer ?
#
loop_
_entity_poly.entity_id
_entity_poly.type
_entity_poly.pdbx_seq_one_letter_code
_entity_poly.pdbx_strand_id
1 'polypeptide(L)'
;AILNLCRVLLQHTHSFFIILLRHCHKQCLRDDYAQILTGKSHQLRNSKMSTKQAKFVKEHSSYHSILPVHPDDYSQSFYTDGVNQVIVHAKLDNIIAPLFDVARVIEAALNTTRNAMKVKRLPKGYQAVSYYWLQHVWIAFLTSLRYEPINKITLGIELEVFFKTRDQFSEEQLCQMEMGSAPSKDRTLADEYAGLINLFFQRLRQNLNSPEVKNKIRQRNRTCREAYMGGIELVKNLFSFGSSRLLVIRMDLSLQRSIETLTKNFFKIDQIHSEHDLEYMKQCIELLLKKMDRNALLKDKLGYFLRFEYSIRSGFHIHCFFFYDGNHRHADIKIAEEIARVWNDEVTGGQGFTYICNFNKENYRNCGIGMIQHHDEQKIGHLFEVIKYTCKSDQFFWFSTLNNVRRTQKSQLLKDPYADRPKVGRP
;
A
#
# COMPACT_ATOMS: atom_id res chain seq x y z
N ALA A 1 35.19 15.41 26.44
CA ALA A 1 35.34 16.53 25.47
C ALA A 1 35.50 16.01 24.03
N ILE A 2 36.28 14.95 23.78
CA ILE A 2 36.52 14.39 22.43
C ILE A 2 35.26 13.71 21.88
N LEU A 3 34.47 13.04 22.70
CA LEU A 3 33.22 12.39 22.30
C LEU A 3 32.11 13.38 21.86
N ASN A 4 32.10 14.61 22.43
CA ASN A 4 31.16 15.64 22.03
C ASN A 4 31.58 16.32 20.72
N LEU A 5 32.90 16.46 20.45
CA LEU A 5 33.38 16.98 19.18
C LEU A 5 33.09 16.06 18.01
N CYS A 6 33.21 14.74 18.20
CA CYS A 6 32.84 13.74 17.20
C CYS A 6 31.33 13.74 16.90
N ARG A 7 30.46 13.99 17.89
CA ARG A 7 29.01 14.11 17.67
C ARG A 7 28.65 15.33 16.83
N VAL A 8 29.29 16.47 17.04
CA VAL A 8 29.02 17.70 16.29
C VAL A 8 29.55 17.60 14.85
N LEU A 9 30.74 17.00 14.66
CA LEU A 9 31.30 16.79 13.32
C LEU A 9 30.49 15.78 12.49
N LEU A 10 29.94 14.73 13.11
CA LEU A 10 29.06 13.76 12.44
C LEU A 10 27.72 14.39 12.01
N GLN A 11 27.15 15.33 12.77
CA GLN A 11 25.91 15.99 12.38
C GLN A 11 26.07 16.93 11.17
N HIS A 12 27.21 17.59 11.00
CA HIS A 12 27.46 18.49 9.87
C HIS A 12 27.93 17.77 8.61
N THR A 13 28.67 16.67 8.73
CA THR A 13 29.08 15.86 7.57
C THR A 13 27.91 15.06 6.99
N HIS A 14 26.95 14.66 7.82
CA HIS A 14 25.76 13.91 7.35
C HIS A 14 24.87 14.74 6.41
N SER A 15 24.68 16.04 6.71
CA SER A 15 23.87 16.92 5.84
C SER A 15 24.56 17.18 4.47
N PHE A 16 25.87 17.27 4.43
CA PHE A 16 26.61 17.50 3.19
C PHE A 16 26.66 16.23 2.32
N PHE A 17 26.78 15.07 2.93
CA PHE A 17 26.82 13.78 2.23
C PHE A 17 25.44 13.41 1.62
N ILE A 18 24.36 13.72 2.32
CA ILE A 18 22.99 13.52 1.81
C ILE A 18 22.68 14.45 0.63
N ILE A 19 23.18 15.68 0.63
CA ILE A 19 23.02 16.63 -0.49
C ILE A 19 23.82 16.16 -1.72
N LEU A 20 25.03 15.67 -1.55
CA LEU A 20 25.85 15.11 -2.63
C LEU A 20 25.24 13.82 -3.20
N LEU A 21 24.71 12.93 -2.36
CA LEU A 21 24.04 11.70 -2.81
C LEU A 21 22.74 12.01 -3.55
N ARG A 22 21.96 13.03 -3.14
CA ARG A 22 20.77 13.48 -3.87
C ARG A 22 21.09 14.06 -5.25
N HIS A 23 22.26 14.67 -5.42
CA HIS A 23 22.68 15.19 -6.72
C HIS A 23 23.16 14.09 -7.67
N CYS A 24 23.93 13.13 -7.18
CA CYS A 24 24.32 11.93 -7.95
C CYS A 24 23.13 11.06 -8.33
N HIS A 25 22.15 10.88 -7.41
CA HIS A 25 20.96 10.08 -7.67
C HIS A 25 20.06 10.68 -8.77
N LYS A 26 19.94 12.02 -8.82
CA LYS A 26 19.19 12.68 -9.91
C LYS A 26 19.87 12.57 -11.27
N GLN A 27 21.19 12.46 -11.30
CA GLN A 27 21.96 12.31 -12.55
C GLN A 27 21.87 10.86 -13.08
N CYS A 28 22.04 9.85 -12.22
CA CYS A 28 21.86 8.44 -12.61
C CYS A 28 20.44 8.12 -13.09
N LEU A 29 19.40 8.65 -12.44
CA LEU A 29 18.03 8.42 -12.87
C LEU A 29 17.69 9.08 -14.20
N ARG A 30 18.34 10.19 -14.57
CA ARG A 30 18.17 10.83 -15.89
C ARG A 30 18.76 9.99 -17.01
N ASP A 31 19.90 9.36 -16.79
CA ASP A 31 20.57 8.56 -17.81
C ASP A 31 19.85 7.23 -18.05
N ASP A 32 19.28 6.59 -17.01
CA ASP A 32 18.47 5.39 -17.15
C ASP A 32 17.11 5.67 -17.85
N TYR A 33 16.47 6.80 -17.56
CA TYR A 33 15.22 7.20 -18.23
C TYR A 33 15.43 7.55 -19.71
N ALA A 34 16.58 8.12 -20.08
CA ALA A 34 16.90 8.42 -21.47
C ALA A 34 17.13 7.14 -22.29
N GLN A 35 17.66 6.07 -21.69
CA GLN A 35 17.85 4.78 -22.37
C GLN A 35 16.54 4.00 -22.56
N ILE A 36 15.59 4.12 -21.64
CA ILE A 36 14.27 3.48 -21.74
C ILE A 36 13.43 4.14 -22.85
N LEU A 37 13.55 5.45 -23.04
CA LEU A 37 12.78 6.19 -24.06
C LEU A 37 13.32 6.01 -25.50
N THR A 38 14.57 5.56 -25.67
CA THR A 38 15.18 5.40 -26.99
C THR A 38 15.06 4.00 -27.61
N GLY A 39 14.38 3.06 -26.94
CA GLY A 39 13.97 1.76 -27.54
C GLY A 39 15.09 0.82 -27.94
N LYS A 40 16.33 1.02 -27.51
CA LYS A 40 17.45 0.08 -27.79
C LYS A 40 17.49 -1.01 -26.70
N SER A 41 16.63 -2.00 -26.85
CA SER A 41 16.70 -3.23 -26.05
C SER A 41 17.90 -4.08 -26.53
N HIS A 42 18.95 -4.15 -25.74
CA HIS A 42 19.89 -5.25 -25.85
C HIS A 42 19.18 -6.54 -25.46
N GLN A 43 19.04 -7.46 -26.42
CA GLN A 43 18.60 -8.83 -26.19
C GLN A 43 19.53 -9.49 -25.16
N LEU A 44 19.09 -9.55 -23.92
CA LEU A 44 19.68 -10.42 -22.90
C LEU A 44 19.39 -11.87 -23.30
N ARG A 45 20.46 -12.60 -23.66
CA ARG A 45 20.42 -14.04 -23.91
C ARG A 45 19.69 -14.74 -22.78
N ASN A 46 18.58 -15.40 -23.10
CA ASN A 46 17.83 -16.27 -22.21
C ASN A 46 18.74 -17.38 -21.66
N SER A 47 19.28 -17.19 -20.46
CA SER A 47 19.81 -18.30 -19.71
C SER A 47 18.62 -19.08 -19.14
N LYS A 48 18.47 -20.34 -19.53
CA LYS A 48 17.43 -21.24 -18.99
C LYS A 48 17.53 -21.26 -17.47
N MET A 49 16.53 -20.71 -16.80
CA MET A 49 16.41 -20.82 -15.34
C MET A 49 16.29 -22.28 -14.91
N SER A 50 16.98 -22.69 -13.86
CA SER A 50 16.84 -24.04 -13.31
C SER A 50 15.38 -24.23 -12.81
N THR A 51 14.89 -25.49 -12.87
CA THR A 51 13.53 -25.85 -12.40
C THR A 51 13.27 -25.44 -10.95
N LYS A 52 14.29 -25.46 -10.09
CA LYS A 52 14.19 -24.97 -8.69
C LYS A 52 14.02 -23.45 -8.61
N GLN A 53 14.71 -22.69 -9.48
CA GLN A 53 14.56 -21.23 -9.53
C GLN A 53 13.19 -20.82 -10.10
N ALA A 54 12.70 -21.50 -11.13
CA ALA A 54 11.39 -21.27 -11.70
C ALA A 54 10.27 -21.58 -10.69
N LYS A 55 10.41 -22.63 -9.88
CA LYS A 55 9.47 -22.97 -8.80
C LYS A 55 9.51 -21.93 -7.68
N PHE A 56 10.71 -21.50 -7.27
CA PHE A 56 10.89 -20.44 -6.27
C PHE A 56 10.26 -19.11 -6.73
N VAL A 57 10.52 -18.66 -7.96
CA VAL A 57 9.92 -17.46 -8.53
C VAL A 57 8.40 -17.60 -8.65
N LYS A 58 7.89 -18.78 -9.02
CA LYS A 58 6.45 -19.03 -9.14
C LYS A 58 5.73 -19.08 -7.77
N GLU A 59 6.37 -19.65 -6.75
CA GLU A 59 5.84 -19.65 -5.38
C GLU A 59 5.86 -18.25 -4.75
N HIS A 60 6.77 -17.37 -5.18
CA HIS A 60 6.93 -16.01 -4.67
C HIS A 60 6.39 -14.94 -5.65
N SER A 61 5.90 -15.30 -6.82
CA SER A 61 5.27 -14.36 -7.79
C SER A 61 4.01 -13.69 -7.24
N SER A 62 3.41 -14.23 -6.17
CA SER A 62 2.36 -13.55 -5.41
C SER A 62 2.86 -12.33 -4.63
N TYR A 63 4.17 -12.16 -4.48
CA TYR A 63 4.80 -10.99 -3.84
C TYR A 63 4.95 -9.77 -4.76
N HIS A 64 4.58 -9.86 -6.04
CA HIS A 64 4.50 -8.68 -6.93
C HIS A 64 3.54 -7.59 -6.43
N SER A 65 2.89 -7.81 -5.29
CA SER A 65 2.00 -6.86 -4.64
C SER A 65 2.58 -6.21 -3.39
N ILE A 66 3.86 -6.40 -3.05
CA ILE A 66 4.45 -5.76 -1.85
C ILE A 66 4.64 -4.27 -2.09
N LEU A 67 5.01 -3.88 -3.31
CA LEU A 67 5.09 -2.47 -3.65
C LEU A 67 3.71 -1.96 -4.08
N PRO A 68 3.21 -0.90 -3.44
CA PRO A 68 1.98 -0.26 -3.90
C PRO A 68 2.19 0.28 -5.30
N VAL A 69 1.09 0.39 -6.01
CA VAL A 69 1.00 1.12 -7.26
C VAL A 69 1.65 2.49 -7.03
N HIS A 70 2.62 2.83 -7.82
CA HIS A 70 3.43 4.04 -7.91
C HIS A 70 3.61 4.91 -6.64
N PRO A 71 4.83 5.35 -6.29
CA PRO A 71 5.07 6.30 -5.18
C PRO A 71 4.22 7.57 -5.30
N ASP A 72 3.85 7.99 -6.51
CA ASP A 72 3.02 9.17 -6.76
C ASP A 72 1.56 9.01 -6.30
N ASP A 73 1.03 7.79 -6.16
CA ASP A 73 -0.29 7.58 -5.57
C ASP A 73 -0.33 7.96 -4.08
N TYR A 74 0.83 8.03 -3.44
CA TYR A 74 0.99 8.54 -2.08
C TYR A 74 1.41 10.01 -2.02
N SER A 75 1.84 10.59 -3.15
CA SER A 75 2.36 11.96 -3.20
C SER A 75 1.29 13.04 -3.40
N GLN A 76 0.07 12.68 -3.77
CA GLN A 76 -0.98 13.63 -4.11
C GLN A 76 -2.20 13.52 -3.19
N SER A 77 -2.10 13.97 -1.94
CA SER A 77 -3.29 14.42 -1.22
C SER A 77 -3.34 15.94 -1.27
N PHE A 78 -4.28 16.42 -2.04
CA PHE A 78 -4.61 17.84 -2.08
C PHE A 78 -5.62 18.12 -0.96
N TYR A 79 -5.26 18.99 -0.03
CA TYR A 79 -6.23 19.64 0.84
C TYR A 79 -6.51 21.01 0.25
N THR A 80 -7.77 21.29 -0.04
CA THR A 80 -8.21 22.65 -0.36
C THR A 80 -8.96 23.18 0.85
N ASP A 81 -8.46 24.26 1.44
CA ASP A 81 -9.21 25.10 2.40
C ASP A 81 -10.14 26.09 1.70
N GLY A 82 -10.49 25.83 0.44
CA GLY A 82 -11.26 26.71 -0.42
C GLY A 82 -10.45 27.83 -1.09
N VAL A 83 -9.21 28.07 -0.69
CA VAL A 83 -8.36 29.17 -1.22
C VAL A 83 -6.93 28.75 -1.54
N ASN A 84 -6.33 27.80 -0.79
CA ASN A 84 -4.93 27.42 -0.97
C ASN A 84 -4.73 25.90 -1.01
N GLN A 85 -3.95 25.43 -1.99
CA GLN A 85 -3.41 24.06 -2.00
C GLN A 85 -2.15 24.03 -1.13
N VAL A 86 -2.22 23.45 0.05
CA VAL A 86 -1.05 23.29 0.92
C VAL A 86 -0.46 21.89 0.75
N ILE A 87 0.76 21.85 0.23
CA ILE A 87 1.52 20.61 0.03
C ILE A 87 2.22 20.24 1.35
N VAL A 88 1.70 19.25 2.08
CA VAL A 88 2.31 18.76 3.34
C VAL A 88 3.31 17.62 3.08
N HIS A 89 4.09 17.69 1.99
CA HIS A 89 4.92 16.59 1.53
C HIS A 89 6.16 16.27 2.38
N ALA A 90 6.82 17.26 2.93
CA ALA A 90 8.20 17.09 3.41
C ALA A 90 8.36 16.26 4.70
N LYS A 91 7.36 16.17 5.54
CA LYS A 91 7.48 15.49 6.86
C LYS A 91 6.99 14.03 6.85
N LEU A 92 5.98 13.72 6.07
CA LEU A 92 5.50 12.33 5.90
C LEU A 92 6.47 11.47 5.09
N ASP A 93 7.20 12.08 4.15
CA ASP A 93 8.23 11.40 3.37
C ASP A 93 9.32 10.79 4.25
N ASN A 94 9.67 11.44 5.37
CA ASN A 94 10.65 10.90 6.32
C ASN A 94 10.17 9.65 7.08
N ILE A 95 8.87 9.41 7.13
CA ILE A 95 8.29 8.23 7.79
C ILE A 95 8.01 7.14 6.76
N ILE A 96 7.45 7.51 5.62
CA ILE A 96 6.97 6.57 4.61
C ILE A 96 8.10 6.09 3.70
N ALA A 97 8.99 6.98 3.25
CA ALA A 97 10.06 6.64 2.34
C ALA A 97 10.99 5.52 2.87
N PRO A 98 11.40 5.49 4.15
CA PRO A 98 12.19 4.38 4.67
C PRO A 98 11.44 3.04 4.65
N LEU A 99 10.12 3.03 4.85
CA LEU A 99 9.32 1.80 4.79
C LEU A 99 9.23 1.26 3.35
N PHE A 100 9.17 2.15 2.35
CA PHE A 100 9.31 1.76 0.94
C PHE A 100 10.68 1.16 0.65
N ASP A 101 11.74 1.75 1.19
CA ASP A 101 13.09 1.24 1.06
C ASP A 101 13.20 -0.17 1.64
N VAL A 102 12.67 -0.41 2.83
CA VAL A 102 12.58 -1.75 3.42
C VAL A 102 11.83 -2.72 2.50
N ALA A 103 10.67 -2.32 1.96
CA ALA A 103 9.89 -3.18 1.07
C ALA A 103 10.66 -3.53 -0.20
N ARG A 104 11.39 -2.58 -0.81
CA ARG A 104 12.26 -2.81 -1.98
C ARG A 104 13.38 -3.80 -1.66
N VAL A 105 13.99 -3.68 -0.49
CA VAL A 105 15.03 -4.62 -0.02
C VAL A 105 14.47 -6.03 0.16
N ILE A 106 13.30 -6.16 0.77
CA ILE A 106 12.61 -7.45 0.94
C ILE A 106 12.30 -8.08 -0.42
N GLU A 107 11.73 -7.31 -1.33
CA GLU A 107 11.40 -7.78 -2.69
C GLU A 107 12.64 -8.25 -3.42
N ALA A 108 13.71 -7.47 -3.43
CA ALA A 108 14.98 -7.85 -4.04
C ALA A 108 15.56 -9.11 -3.42
N ALA A 109 15.47 -9.27 -2.09
CA ALA A 109 15.94 -10.45 -1.38
C ALA A 109 15.13 -11.71 -1.72
N LEU A 110 13.81 -11.59 -1.91
CA LEU A 110 12.92 -12.72 -2.24
C LEU A 110 13.01 -13.16 -3.71
N ASN A 111 13.38 -12.25 -4.62
CA ASN A 111 13.51 -12.55 -6.03
C ASN A 111 14.77 -13.35 -6.39
N THR A 112 15.60 -13.72 -5.41
CA THR A 112 16.81 -14.50 -5.64
C THR A 112 17.17 -15.39 -4.46
N THR A 113 17.84 -16.51 -4.75
CA THR A 113 18.47 -17.38 -3.74
C THR A 113 19.97 -17.14 -3.63
N ARG A 114 20.53 -16.25 -4.45
CA ARG A 114 21.96 -15.96 -4.49
C ARG A 114 22.41 -15.23 -3.21
N ASN A 115 23.70 -15.39 -2.88
CA ASN A 115 24.32 -14.56 -1.86
C ASN A 115 24.19 -13.07 -2.19
N ALA A 116 24.26 -12.24 -1.17
CA ALA A 116 24.23 -10.79 -1.28
C ALA A 116 25.59 -10.21 -1.70
N MET A 117 26.66 -10.81 -1.15
CA MET A 117 28.04 -10.37 -1.35
C MET A 117 28.94 -11.53 -1.79
N LYS A 118 30.02 -11.17 -2.46
CA LYS A 118 31.16 -12.05 -2.78
C LYS A 118 32.47 -11.30 -2.56
N VAL A 119 33.54 -12.04 -2.29
CA VAL A 119 34.89 -11.48 -2.22
C VAL A 119 35.51 -11.46 -3.62
N LYS A 120 36.03 -10.31 -4.02
CA LYS A 120 36.72 -10.07 -5.28
C LYS A 120 38.20 -9.78 -4.99
N ARG A 121 39.10 -10.45 -5.73
CA ARG A 121 40.53 -10.12 -5.73
C ARG A 121 40.73 -8.87 -6.59
N LEU A 122 41.43 -7.91 -6.04
CA LEU A 122 41.86 -6.67 -6.71
C LEU A 122 43.38 -6.69 -6.91
N PRO A 123 43.97 -5.80 -7.75
CA PRO A 123 45.42 -5.71 -7.92
C PRO A 123 46.18 -5.47 -6.59
N LYS A 124 45.56 -4.78 -5.64
CA LYS A 124 46.19 -4.42 -4.35
C LYS A 124 45.54 -5.11 -3.13
N GLY A 125 44.81 -6.21 -3.32
CA GLY A 125 44.20 -6.97 -2.20
C GLY A 125 42.84 -7.58 -2.52
N TYR A 126 41.96 -7.61 -1.53
CA TYR A 126 40.63 -8.22 -1.60
C TYR A 126 39.58 -7.21 -1.13
N GLN A 127 38.37 -7.32 -1.67
CA GLN A 127 37.23 -6.50 -1.29
C GLN A 127 35.95 -7.32 -1.38
N ALA A 128 35.04 -7.16 -0.42
CA ALA A 128 33.67 -7.64 -0.55
C ALA A 128 32.89 -6.72 -1.49
N VAL A 129 32.24 -7.29 -2.49
CA VAL A 129 31.44 -6.57 -3.47
C VAL A 129 30.05 -7.19 -3.53
N SER A 130 29.04 -6.34 -3.66
CA SER A 130 27.65 -6.79 -3.76
C SER A 130 27.38 -7.46 -5.10
N TYR A 131 26.49 -8.46 -5.10
CA TYR A 131 25.89 -8.96 -6.32
C TYR A 131 24.94 -7.93 -6.93
N TYR A 132 24.72 -8.00 -8.23
CA TYR A 132 23.90 -7.04 -8.99
C TYR A 132 22.52 -6.79 -8.38
N TRP A 133 21.86 -7.82 -7.91
CA TRP A 133 20.53 -7.70 -7.30
C TRP A 133 20.50 -6.81 -6.05
N LEU A 134 21.59 -6.80 -5.26
CA LEU A 134 21.71 -5.95 -4.07
C LEU A 134 22.16 -4.53 -4.42
N GLN A 135 22.91 -4.34 -5.51
CA GLN A 135 23.41 -3.01 -5.90
C GLN A 135 22.28 -1.99 -6.08
N HIS A 136 21.16 -2.40 -6.69
CA HIS A 136 20.01 -1.53 -6.92
C HIS A 136 19.29 -1.08 -5.65
N VAL A 137 19.41 -1.84 -4.57
CA VAL A 137 18.77 -1.55 -3.28
C VAL A 137 19.78 -1.33 -2.15
N TRP A 138 21.06 -1.12 -2.50
CA TRP A 138 22.13 -1.02 -1.50
C TRP A 138 21.91 0.16 -0.55
N ILE A 139 21.62 1.34 -1.06
CA ILE A 139 21.37 2.53 -0.24
C ILE A 139 20.11 2.32 0.59
N ALA A 140 19.04 1.78 0.00
CA ALA A 140 17.81 1.45 0.70
C ALA A 140 18.05 0.45 1.85
N PHE A 141 18.93 -0.53 1.66
CA PHE A 141 19.33 -1.47 2.71
C PHE A 141 20.05 -0.75 3.86
N LEU A 142 21.06 0.06 3.56
CA LEU A 142 21.82 0.78 4.58
C LEU A 142 20.94 1.75 5.38
N THR A 143 20.08 2.53 4.70
CA THR A 143 19.15 3.44 5.38
C THR A 143 18.14 2.70 6.25
N SER A 144 17.72 1.51 5.83
CA SER A 144 16.77 0.67 6.58
C SER A 144 17.36 0.09 7.87
N LEU A 145 18.68 -0.08 7.96
CA LEU A 145 19.34 -0.60 9.18
C LEU A 145 19.19 0.38 10.36
N ARG A 146 19.15 1.68 10.10
CA ARG A 146 19.05 2.75 11.13
C ARG A 146 17.64 3.27 11.35
N TYR A 147 16.70 2.85 10.52
CA TYR A 147 15.33 3.33 10.66
C TYR A 147 14.67 2.68 11.88
N GLU A 148 14.16 3.53 12.78
CA GLU A 148 13.36 3.09 13.93
C GLU A 148 11.88 3.26 13.61
N PRO A 149 11.11 2.16 13.54
CA PRO A 149 9.68 2.23 13.33
C PRO A 149 8.98 2.94 14.50
N ILE A 150 7.93 3.68 14.19
CA ILE A 150 7.15 4.38 15.20
C ILE A 150 6.39 3.37 16.05
N ASN A 151 6.56 3.42 17.37
CA ASN A 151 6.12 2.40 18.35
C ASN A 151 4.61 2.08 18.36
N LYS A 152 3.75 2.89 17.78
CA LYS A 152 2.29 2.67 17.80
C LYS A 152 1.71 2.25 16.45
N ILE A 153 2.54 2.11 15.45
CA ILE A 153 2.13 1.65 14.12
C ILE A 153 2.45 0.17 14.00
N THR A 154 1.44 -0.65 13.75
CA THR A 154 1.66 -2.05 13.40
C THR A 154 2.17 -2.11 11.97
N LEU A 155 3.37 -2.60 11.80
CA LEU A 155 3.97 -2.80 10.49
C LEU A 155 3.30 -3.95 9.74
N GLY A 156 3.35 -3.91 8.42
CA GLY A 156 3.03 -5.06 7.58
C GLY A 156 3.91 -6.26 7.94
N ILE A 157 3.38 -7.46 7.79
CA ILE A 157 4.03 -8.72 8.24
C ILE A 157 5.48 -8.80 7.75
N GLU A 158 5.71 -8.46 6.49
CA GLU A 158 7.02 -8.53 5.85
C GLU A 158 7.99 -7.49 6.43
N LEU A 159 7.51 -6.27 6.68
CA LEU A 159 8.31 -5.20 7.31
C LEU A 159 8.66 -5.58 8.76
N GLU A 160 7.70 -6.09 9.50
CA GLU A 160 7.93 -6.58 10.87
C GLU A 160 9.02 -7.66 10.90
N VAL A 161 9.00 -8.59 9.95
CA VAL A 161 10.02 -9.62 9.82
C VAL A 161 11.39 -9.03 9.50
N PHE A 162 11.47 -7.99 8.67
CA PHE A 162 12.73 -7.31 8.38
C PHE A 162 13.35 -6.72 9.66
N PHE A 163 12.58 -5.95 10.43
CA PHE A 163 13.09 -5.33 11.65
C PHE A 163 13.42 -6.37 12.72
N LYS A 164 12.59 -7.39 12.90
CA LYS A 164 12.92 -8.52 13.79
C LYS A 164 14.19 -9.27 13.35
N THR A 165 14.48 -9.30 12.05
CA THR A 165 15.73 -9.90 11.54
C THR A 165 16.90 -8.98 11.83
N ARG A 166 16.77 -7.66 11.64
CA ARG A 166 17.76 -6.64 11.97
C ARG A 166 18.14 -6.73 13.45
N ASP A 167 17.15 -6.81 14.32
CA ASP A 167 17.32 -6.84 15.78
C ASP A 167 18.00 -8.13 16.31
N GLN A 168 18.28 -9.11 15.44
CA GLN A 168 19.10 -10.29 15.75
C GLN A 168 20.61 -10.01 15.62
N PHE A 169 21.00 -8.82 15.19
CA PHE A 169 22.38 -8.40 15.04
C PHE A 169 22.74 -7.38 16.11
N SER A 170 23.98 -7.44 16.63
CA SER A 170 24.44 -6.46 17.60
C SER A 170 24.65 -5.08 16.93
N GLU A 171 24.69 -4.02 17.74
CA GLU A 171 24.97 -2.68 17.26
C GLU A 171 26.32 -2.59 16.52
N GLU A 172 27.35 -3.33 17.00
CA GLU A 172 28.64 -3.40 16.33
C GLU A 172 28.53 -4.05 14.95
N GLN A 173 27.73 -5.11 14.83
CA GLN A 173 27.50 -5.79 13.56
C GLN A 173 26.73 -4.88 12.58
N LEU A 174 25.74 -4.14 13.05
CA LEU A 174 25.01 -3.17 12.22
C LEU A 174 25.92 -2.04 11.77
N CYS A 175 26.73 -1.47 12.67
CA CYS A 175 27.76 -0.48 12.32
C CYS A 175 28.74 -1.03 11.28
N GLN A 176 29.21 -2.27 11.44
CA GLN A 176 30.10 -2.91 10.47
C GLN A 176 29.46 -3.04 9.09
N MET A 177 28.18 -3.40 9.01
CA MET A 177 27.44 -3.46 7.72
C MET A 177 27.41 -2.11 7.02
N GLU A 178 27.27 -1.02 7.78
CA GLU A 178 27.20 0.35 7.23
C GLU A 178 28.54 0.90 6.79
N MET A 179 29.61 0.57 7.48
CA MET A 179 30.97 1.07 7.17
C MET A 179 31.44 0.62 5.78
N GLY A 180 30.87 -0.45 5.24
CA GLY A 180 31.27 -0.99 3.96
C GLY A 180 32.57 -1.80 4.03
N SER A 181 32.97 -2.35 2.89
CA SER A 181 34.22 -3.10 2.74
C SER A 181 35.25 -2.29 1.98
N ALA A 182 36.25 -1.78 2.67
CA ALA A 182 37.42 -1.20 2.01
C ALA A 182 38.33 -2.30 1.42
N PRO A 183 39.07 -2.02 0.34
CA PRO A 183 40.10 -2.93 -0.15
C PRO A 183 41.15 -3.19 0.91
N SER A 184 41.45 -4.47 1.20
CA SER A 184 42.43 -4.88 2.18
C SER A 184 43.37 -5.94 1.60
N LYS A 185 44.65 -5.95 2.06
CA LYS A 185 45.57 -7.05 1.76
C LYS A 185 45.15 -8.35 2.46
N ASP A 186 44.46 -8.20 3.59
CA ASP A 186 43.88 -9.31 4.33
C ASP A 186 42.53 -9.72 3.73
N ARG A 187 42.49 -10.91 3.20
CA ARG A 187 41.29 -11.51 2.65
C ARG A 187 40.24 -11.79 3.72
N THR A 188 40.68 -12.12 4.96
CA THR A 188 39.78 -12.45 6.07
C THR A 188 38.79 -11.34 6.34
N LEU A 189 39.22 -10.07 6.35
CA LEU A 189 38.35 -8.93 6.55
C LEU A 189 37.25 -8.79 5.47
N ALA A 190 37.61 -9.10 4.23
CA ALA A 190 36.62 -9.08 3.14
C ALA A 190 35.63 -10.26 3.22
N ASP A 191 36.13 -11.45 3.62
CA ASP A 191 35.30 -12.63 3.84
C ASP A 191 34.34 -12.44 5.03
N GLU A 192 34.80 -11.86 6.15
CA GLU A 192 33.99 -11.54 7.32
C GLU A 192 32.88 -10.56 6.99
N TYR A 193 33.22 -9.46 6.30
CA TYR A 193 32.20 -8.48 5.87
C TYR A 193 31.17 -9.11 4.93
N ALA A 194 31.63 -9.84 3.91
CA ALA A 194 30.73 -10.53 2.98
C ALA A 194 29.85 -11.57 3.71
N GLY A 195 30.43 -12.29 4.67
CA GLY A 195 29.77 -13.26 5.52
C GLY A 195 28.64 -12.63 6.34
N LEU A 196 28.91 -11.49 6.95
CA LEU A 196 27.95 -10.75 7.78
C LEU A 196 26.70 -10.31 6.97
N ILE A 197 26.92 -9.69 5.80
CA ILE A 197 25.81 -9.28 4.93
C ILE A 197 25.05 -10.51 4.39
N ASN A 198 25.76 -11.54 3.98
CA ASN A 198 25.14 -12.78 3.51
C ASN A 198 24.28 -13.44 4.61
N LEU A 199 24.77 -13.44 5.86
CA LEU A 199 24.02 -13.95 7.01
C LEU A 199 22.73 -13.17 7.25
N PHE A 200 22.75 -11.83 7.14
CA PHE A 200 21.56 -11.01 7.25
C PHE A 200 20.49 -11.44 6.24
N PHE A 201 20.84 -11.50 4.96
CA PHE A 201 19.89 -11.87 3.91
C PHE A 201 19.46 -13.34 3.97
N GLN A 202 20.34 -14.22 4.44
CA GLN A 202 19.97 -15.61 4.71
C GLN A 202 18.91 -15.70 5.81
N ARG A 203 19.11 -15.04 6.95
CA ARG A 203 18.16 -14.99 8.06
C ARG A 203 16.84 -14.33 7.62
N LEU A 204 16.91 -13.21 6.91
CA LEU A 204 15.73 -12.54 6.39
C LEU A 204 14.87 -13.49 5.53
N ARG A 205 15.49 -14.21 4.60
CA ARG A 205 14.78 -15.20 3.76
C ARG A 205 14.23 -16.37 4.59
N GLN A 206 14.99 -16.86 5.57
CA GLN A 206 14.54 -17.93 6.46
C GLN A 206 13.33 -17.49 7.27
N ASN A 207 13.37 -16.30 7.88
CA ASN A 207 12.29 -15.75 8.69
C ASN A 207 11.03 -15.49 7.84
N LEU A 208 11.16 -14.88 6.65
CA LEU A 208 10.07 -14.66 5.72
C LEU A 208 9.43 -15.98 5.22
N ASN A 209 10.23 -17.04 5.12
CA ASN A 209 9.79 -18.36 4.70
C ASN A 209 9.33 -19.26 5.85
N SER A 210 9.37 -18.80 7.10
CA SER A 210 8.93 -19.58 8.24
C SER A 210 7.46 -19.98 8.12
N PRO A 211 7.05 -21.14 8.64
CA PRO A 211 5.64 -21.59 8.60
C PRO A 211 4.69 -20.58 9.23
N GLU A 212 5.11 -19.93 10.32
CA GLU A 212 4.32 -18.92 11.01
C GLU A 212 4.04 -17.70 10.13
N VAL A 213 5.10 -17.10 9.54
CA VAL A 213 4.98 -15.93 8.66
C VAL A 213 4.16 -16.25 7.42
N LYS A 214 4.42 -17.40 6.78
CA LYS A 214 3.63 -17.87 5.65
C LYS A 214 2.15 -18.07 5.99
N ASN A 215 1.86 -18.53 7.21
CA ASN A 215 0.48 -18.68 7.66
C ASN A 215 -0.20 -17.30 7.85
N LYS A 216 0.48 -16.34 8.49
CA LYS A 216 -0.03 -14.96 8.65
C LYS A 216 -0.30 -14.31 7.29
N ILE A 217 0.63 -14.45 6.33
CA ILE A 217 0.46 -13.94 4.96
C ILE A 217 -0.74 -14.61 4.25
N ARG A 218 -0.87 -15.94 4.36
CA ARG A 218 -2.01 -16.67 3.80
C ARG A 218 -3.33 -16.20 4.39
N GLN A 219 -3.40 -16.01 5.70
CA GLN A 219 -4.58 -15.52 6.39
C GLN A 219 -4.96 -14.10 5.92
N ARG A 220 -3.99 -13.19 5.82
CA ARG A 220 -4.18 -11.84 5.27
C ARG A 220 -4.76 -11.90 3.85
N ASN A 221 -4.13 -12.68 2.98
CA ASN A 221 -4.55 -12.82 1.58
C ASN A 221 -5.93 -13.48 1.46
N ARG A 222 -6.25 -14.44 2.33
CA ARG A 222 -7.58 -15.06 2.41
C ARG A 222 -8.64 -14.02 2.75
N THR A 223 -8.43 -13.20 3.77
CA THR A 223 -9.37 -12.13 4.17
C THR A 223 -9.62 -11.14 3.03
N CYS A 224 -8.55 -10.73 2.33
CA CYS A 224 -8.68 -9.85 1.17
C CYS A 224 -9.47 -10.51 0.03
N ARG A 225 -9.19 -11.78 -0.25
CA ARG A 225 -9.91 -12.55 -1.26
C ARG A 225 -11.40 -12.73 -0.90
N GLU A 226 -11.71 -13.03 0.34
CA GLU A 226 -13.10 -13.17 0.81
C GLU A 226 -13.86 -11.84 0.68
N ALA A 227 -13.24 -10.72 1.03
CA ALA A 227 -13.83 -9.40 0.82
C ALA A 227 -14.11 -9.12 -0.67
N TYR A 228 -13.13 -9.38 -1.54
CA TYR A 228 -13.26 -9.23 -2.98
C TYR A 228 -14.37 -10.12 -3.56
N MET A 229 -14.37 -11.41 -3.21
CA MET A 229 -15.40 -12.34 -3.66
C MET A 229 -16.80 -11.94 -3.18
N GLY A 230 -16.91 -11.41 -1.96
CA GLY A 230 -18.15 -10.87 -1.43
C GLY A 230 -18.65 -9.65 -2.21
N GLY A 231 -17.75 -8.80 -2.71
CA GLY A 231 -18.08 -7.67 -3.59
C GLY A 231 -18.56 -8.14 -4.97
N ILE A 232 -17.87 -9.13 -5.58
CA ILE A 232 -18.30 -9.72 -6.85
C ILE A 232 -19.67 -10.38 -6.71
N GLU A 233 -19.88 -11.17 -5.66
CA GLU A 233 -21.15 -11.82 -5.38
C GLU A 233 -22.30 -10.81 -5.30
N LEU A 234 -22.08 -9.70 -4.57
CA LEU A 234 -23.05 -8.62 -4.48
C LEU A 234 -23.39 -8.05 -5.87
N VAL A 235 -22.40 -7.68 -6.67
CA VAL A 235 -22.64 -7.09 -8.01
C VAL A 235 -23.39 -8.08 -8.91
N LYS A 236 -23.02 -9.35 -8.92
CA LYS A 236 -23.73 -10.38 -9.67
C LYS A 236 -25.17 -10.54 -9.21
N ASN A 237 -25.41 -10.55 -7.90
CA ASN A 237 -26.75 -10.63 -7.32
C ASN A 237 -27.61 -9.41 -7.72
N LEU A 238 -27.04 -8.19 -7.69
CA LEU A 238 -27.74 -6.98 -8.09
C LEU A 238 -28.13 -6.99 -9.57
N PHE A 239 -27.30 -7.54 -10.45
CA PHE A 239 -27.68 -7.74 -11.86
C PHE A 239 -28.72 -8.84 -12.04
N SER A 240 -28.67 -9.90 -11.25
CA SER A 240 -29.63 -11.01 -11.36
C SER A 240 -31.03 -10.67 -10.86
N PHE A 241 -31.13 -9.94 -9.76
CA PHE A 241 -32.38 -9.74 -9.02
C PHE A 241 -32.75 -8.28 -8.80
N GLY A 242 -31.85 -7.34 -9.07
CA GLY A 242 -32.09 -5.92 -8.86
C GLY A 242 -32.40 -5.15 -10.13
N SER A 243 -31.49 -5.14 -11.09
CA SER A 243 -31.66 -4.35 -12.31
C SER A 243 -30.73 -4.84 -13.43
N SER A 244 -31.20 -4.75 -14.68
CA SER A 244 -30.39 -4.98 -15.88
C SER A 244 -29.33 -3.87 -16.11
N ARG A 245 -29.42 -2.77 -15.38
CA ARG A 245 -28.53 -1.62 -15.48
C ARG A 245 -28.24 -1.06 -14.09
N LEU A 246 -26.97 -1.00 -13.71
CA LEU A 246 -26.55 -0.42 -12.43
C LEU A 246 -25.91 0.95 -12.63
N LEU A 247 -26.32 1.90 -11.80
CA LEU A 247 -25.60 3.16 -11.62
C LEU A 247 -24.69 3.01 -10.40
N VAL A 248 -23.38 3.01 -10.63
CA VAL A 248 -22.35 2.78 -9.61
C VAL A 248 -21.74 4.11 -9.19
N ILE A 249 -21.94 4.47 -7.92
CA ILE A 249 -21.32 5.62 -7.27
C ILE A 249 -20.14 5.12 -6.46
N ARG A 250 -18.94 5.63 -6.74
CA ARG A 250 -17.74 5.39 -5.92
C ARG A 250 -17.30 6.69 -5.28
N MET A 251 -17.04 6.63 -3.99
CA MET A 251 -16.51 7.75 -3.24
C MET A 251 -15.72 7.29 -2.03
N ASP A 252 -14.82 8.13 -1.56
CA ASP A 252 -14.06 7.91 -0.36
C ASP A 252 -14.54 8.89 0.72
N LEU A 253 -14.88 8.36 1.89
CA LEU A 253 -15.36 9.13 3.04
C LEU A 253 -14.30 9.16 4.12
N SER A 254 -13.99 10.35 4.64
CA SER A 254 -13.03 10.53 5.73
C SER A 254 -13.46 11.69 6.64
N LEU A 255 -12.65 11.95 7.67
CA LEU A 255 -12.83 13.13 8.53
C LEU A 255 -11.83 14.20 8.12
N GLN A 256 -12.31 15.44 8.00
CA GLN A 256 -11.46 16.59 7.77
C GLN A 256 -10.63 16.85 9.04
N ARG A 257 -9.32 16.99 8.86
CA ARG A 257 -8.42 17.35 9.93
C ARG A 257 -7.94 18.77 9.72
N SER A 258 -7.95 19.58 10.75
CA SER A 258 -7.37 20.90 10.65
C SER A 258 -5.88 20.78 10.37
N ILE A 259 -5.38 21.58 9.42
CA ILE A 259 -3.93 21.70 9.10
C ILE A 259 -3.14 22.02 10.37
N GLU A 260 -3.73 22.76 11.28
CA GLU A 260 -3.15 23.11 12.58
C GLU A 260 -2.93 21.89 13.49
N THR A 261 -3.86 20.94 13.48
CA THR A 261 -3.73 19.66 14.19
C THR A 261 -2.62 18.82 13.57
N LEU A 262 -2.55 18.76 12.25
CA LEU A 262 -1.50 18.05 11.53
C LEU A 262 -0.11 18.65 11.76
N THR A 263 0.02 19.97 11.86
CA THR A 263 1.32 20.63 12.08
C THR A 263 1.76 20.67 13.54
N LYS A 264 0.84 20.86 14.49
CA LYS A 264 1.14 20.91 15.93
C LYS A 264 1.40 19.54 16.54
N ASN A 265 0.69 18.52 16.09
CA ASN A 265 0.77 17.15 16.66
C ASN A 265 1.67 16.20 15.89
N PHE A 266 2.44 16.70 14.91
CA PHE A 266 3.29 15.88 14.05
C PHE A 266 4.34 15.05 14.81
N PHE A 267 4.75 15.52 15.99
CA PHE A 267 5.67 14.80 16.90
C PHE A 267 4.94 13.86 17.86
N LYS A 268 3.59 13.90 17.90
CA LYS A 268 2.75 13.02 18.70
C LYS A 268 1.76 12.30 17.79
N ILE A 269 2.27 11.41 16.93
CA ILE A 269 1.43 10.52 16.10
C ILE A 269 0.38 9.81 16.93
N ASP A 270 0.66 9.60 18.21
CA ASP A 270 -0.23 9.05 19.23
C ASP A 270 -1.58 9.78 19.37
N GLN A 271 -1.62 11.07 19.05
CA GLN A 271 -2.82 11.90 19.19
C GLN A 271 -3.54 12.14 17.86
N ILE A 272 -2.89 11.79 16.72
CA ILE A 272 -3.45 12.06 15.39
C ILE A 272 -4.54 11.06 15.04
N HIS A 273 -4.45 9.81 15.54
CA HIS A 273 -5.32 8.72 15.17
C HIS A 273 -5.65 7.87 16.40
N SER A 274 -6.76 8.17 17.07
CA SER A 274 -7.22 7.42 18.23
C SER A 274 -8.14 6.27 17.82
N GLU A 275 -8.27 5.28 18.70
CA GLU A 275 -9.31 4.25 18.58
C GLU A 275 -10.70 4.86 18.48
N HIS A 276 -10.92 6.00 19.13
CA HIS A 276 -12.14 6.79 19.05
C HIS A 276 -12.46 7.23 17.61
N ASP A 277 -11.45 7.54 16.77
CA ASP A 277 -11.71 7.93 15.37
C ASP A 277 -12.33 6.79 14.57
N LEU A 278 -11.87 5.55 14.78
CA LEU A 278 -12.43 4.38 14.11
C LEU A 278 -13.85 4.08 14.56
N GLU A 279 -14.08 4.14 15.87
CA GLU A 279 -15.43 3.90 16.42
C GLU A 279 -16.39 5.00 15.99
N TYR A 280 -15.97 6.24 16.03
CA TYR A 280 -16.74 7.37 15.50
C TYR A 280 -17.06 7.20 14.02
N MET A 281 -16.09 6.79 13.18
CA MET A 281 -16.32 6.52 11.77
C MET A 281 -17.35 5.41 11.52
N LYS A 282 -17.37 4.37 12.37
CA LYS A 282 -18.39 3.31 12.28
C LYS A 282 -19.77 3.84 12.60
N GLN A 283 -19.90 4.63 13.67
CA GLN A 283 -21.17 5.26 14.04
C GLN A 283 -21.65 6.21 12.95
N CYS A 284 -20.74 6.98 12.36
CA CYS A 284 -21.03 7.87 11.24
C CYS A 284 -21.54 7.11 10.01
N ILE A 285 -20.92 5.98 9.64
CA ILE A 285 -21.39 5.22 8.47
C ILE A 285 -22.76 4.58 8.70
N GLU A 286 -23.04 4.11 9.91
CA GLU A 286 -24.36 3.61 10.25
C GLU A 286 -25.43 4.71 10.18
N LEU A 287 -25.10 5.91 10.68
CA LEU A 287 -25.98 7.07 10.57
C LEU A 287 -26.19 7.50 9.13
N LEU A 288 -25.12 7.52 8.32
CA LEU A 288 -25.22 7.82 6.88
C LEU A 288 -26.21 6.88 6.20
N LEU A 289 -26.05 5.56 6.38
CA LEU A 289 -26.93 4.57 5.77
C LEU A 289 -28.40 4.79 6.17
N LYS A 290 -28.68 5.06 7.46
CA LYS A 290 -30.03 5.37 7.96
C LYS A 290 -30.60 6.66 7.36
N LYS A 291 -29.76 7.71 7.19
CA LYS A 291 -30.18 8.97 6.56
C LYS A 291 -30.43 8.78 5.06
N MET A 292 -29.61 8.00 4.37
CA MET A 292 -29.82 7.65 2.97
C MET A 292 -31.19 6.97 2.75
N ASP A 293 -31.61 6.07 3.65
CA ASP A 293 -32.91 5.39 3.55
C ASP A 293 -34.10 6.34 3.68
N ARG A 294 -33.91 7.51 4.29
CA ARG A 294 -34.95 8.55 4.47
C ARG A 294 -34.86 9.69 3.47
N ASN A 295 -33.76 9.81 2.76
CA ASN A 295 -33.53 10.88 1.79
C ASN A 295 -34.19 10.54 0.45
N ALA A 296 -34.98 11.46 -0.09
CA ALA A 296 -35.77 11.24 -1.32
C ALA A 296 -34.91 10.87 -2.53
N LEU A 297 -33.68 11.38 -2.62
CA LEU A 297 -32.75 11.09 -3.72
C LEU A 297 -31.97 9.80 -3.52
N LEU A 298 -31.71 9.41 -2.27
CA LEU A 298 -30.77 8.35 -1.91
C LEU A 298 -31.44 7.03 -1.48
N LYS A 299 -32.73 7.02 -1.13
CA LYS A 299 -33.44 5.90 -0.51
C LYS A 299 -33.51 4.63 -1.36
N ASP A 300 -33.49 4.77 -2.70
CA ASP A 300 -33.72 3.65 -3.63
C ASP A 300 -32.39 2.94 -4.02
N LYS A 301 -31.37 2.99 -3.16
CA LYS A 301 -30.15 2.22 -3.40
C LYS A 301 -30.43 0.71 -3.36
N LEU A 302 -29.98 -0.02 -4.37
CA LEU A 302 -30.10 -1.48 -4.45
C LEU A 302 -29.13 -2.19 -3.49
N GLY A 303 -27.99 -1.56 -3.23
CA GLY A 303 -26.99 -2.10 -2.34
C GLY A 303 -25.80 -1.19 -2.13
N TYR A 304 -24.88 -1.64 -1.27
CA TYR A 304 -23.64 -0.95 -1.02
C TYR A 304 -22.51 -1.94 -0.69
N PHE A 305 -21.28 -1.51 -0.96
CA PHE A 305 -20.06 -2.19 -0.52
C PHE A 305 -19.09 -1.14 0.05
N LEU A 306 -18.65 -1.35 1.29
CA LEU A 306 -17.82 -0.44 2.07
C LEU A 306 -16.56 -1.15 2.51
N ARG A 307 -15.42 -0.45 2.42
CA ARG A 307 -14.14 -0.95 2.89
C ARG A 307 -13.45 0.10 3.76
N PHE A 308 -13.24 -0.22 5.03
CA PHE A 308 -12.46 0.57 5.96
C PHE A 308 -10.97 0.38 5.68
N GLU A 309 -10.26 1.48 5.55
CA GLU A 309 -8.83 1.53 5.35
C GLU A 309 -8.22 2.59 6.26
N TYR A 310 -6.93 2.43 6.55
CA TYR A 310 -6.15 3.40 7.28
C TYR A 310 -4.90 3.76 6.48
N SER A 311 -4.63 5.05 6.34
CA SER A 311 -3.37 5.54 5.84
C SER A 311 -2.80 6.61 6.77
N ILE A 312 -1.47 6.73 6.85
CA ILE A 312 -0.85 7.79 7.68
C ILE A 312 -1.31 9.17 7.22
N ARG A 313 -1.54 9.33 5.93
CA ARG A 313 -1.88 10.61 5.32
C ARG A 313 -3.34 11.00 5.55
N SER A 314 -4.26 10.08 5.27
CA SER A 314 -5.71 10.34 5.31
C SER A 314 -6.36 9.88 6.63
N GLY A 315 -5.61 9.19 7.50
CA GLY A 315 -6.18 8.54 8.67
C GLY A 315 -7.12 7.42 8.28
N PHE A 316 -8.12 7.19 9.11
CA PHE A 316 -9.21 6.28 8.78
C PHE A 316 -10.07 6.85 7.67
N HIS A 317 -10.33 6.07 6.65
CA HIS A 317 -11.22 6.41 5.56
C HIS A 317 -11.97 5.18 5.06
N ILE A 318 -13.04 5.39 4.34
CA ILE A 318 -13.94 4.34 3.87
C ILE A 318 -14.09 4.47 2.36
N HIS A 319 -13.66 3.46 1.63
CA HIS A 319 -14.01 3.33 0.22
C HIS A 319 -15.43 2.82 0.11
N CYS A 320 -16.29 3.59 -0.54
CA CYS A 320 -17.71 3.34 -0.65
C CYS A 320 -18.10 3.10 -2.11
N PHE A 321 -18.90 2.06 -2.31
CA PHE A 321 -19.64 1.83 -3.53
C PHE A 321 -21.13 1.79 -3.19
N PHE A 322 -21.92 2.62 -3.85
CA PHE A 322 -23.37 2.59 -3.75
C PHE A 322 -23.94 2.24 -5.13
N PHE A 323 -24.90 1.34 -5.15
CA PHE A 323 -25.49 0.81 -6.37
C PHE A 323 -26.95 1.21 -6.44
N TYR A 324 -27.34 1.81 -7.55
CA TYR A 324 -28.72 2.23 -7.85
C TYR A 324 -29.22 1.55 -9.13
N ASP A 325 -30.54 1.46 -9.26
CA ASP A 325 -31.16 1.02 -10.51
C ASP A 325 -30.93 2.05 -11.62
N GLY A 326 -30.09 1.73 -12.58
CA GLY A 326 -29.75 2.58 -13.71
C GLY A 326 -30.88 2.77 -14.71
N ASN A 327 -32.01 2.05 -14.60
CA ASN A 327 -33.22 2.31 -15.41
C ASN A 327 -33.99 3.51 -14.86
N HIS A 328 -33.88 3.81 -13.57
CA HIS A 328 -34.57 4.87 -12.88
C HIS A 328 -33.68 6.04 -12.44
N ARG A 329 -32.39 5.80 -12.31
CA ARG A 329 -31.40 6.78 -11.81
C ARG A 329 -30.26 6.93 -12.82
N HIS A 330 -29.99 8.19 -13.24
CA HIS A 330 -28.99 8.50 -14.28
C HIS A 330 -27.94 9.52 -13.82
N ALA A 331 -28.28 10.36 -12.85
CA ALA A 331 -27.45 11.49 -12.41
C ALA A 331 -26.45 11.06 -11.31
N ASP A 332 -25.42 10.31 -11.68
CA ASP A 332 -24.40 9.80 -10.75
C ASP A 332 -23.75 10.92 -9.94
N ILE A 333 -23.38 12.02 -10.57
CA ILE A 333 -22.74 13.17 -9.89
C ILE A 333 -23.69 13.77 -8.85
N LYS A 334 -24.94 14.05 -9.21
CA LYS A 334 -25.91 14.65 -8.29
C LYS A 334 -26.19 13.76 -7.07
N ILE A 335 -26.25 12.44 -7.28
CA ILE A 335 -26.42 11.47 -6.18
C ILE A 335 -25.19 11.47 -5.29
N ALA A 336 -23.99 11.49 -5.89
CA ALA A 336 -22.74 11.51 -5.14
C ALA A 336 -22.58 12.80 -4.32
N GLU A 337 -22.94 13.96 -4.89
CA GLU A 337 -22.94 15.26 -4.19
C GLU A 337 -23.91 15.26 -3.01
N GLU A 338 -25.10 14.68 -3.16
CA GLU A 338 -26.05 14.59 -2.06
C GLU A 338 -25.56 13.64 -0.96
N ILE A 339 -24.92 12.51 -1.30
CA ILE A 339 -24.27 11.64 -0.31
C ILE A 339 -23.16 12.41 0.43
N ALA A 340 -22.36 13.19 -0.30
CA ALA A 340 -21.29 14.01 0.25
C ALA A 340 -21.84 15.09 1.20
N ARG A 341 -22.92 15.77 0.81
CA ARG A 341 -23.60 16.76 1.66
C ARG A 341 -24.12 16.12 2.95
N VAL A 342 -24.81 15.00 2.84
CA VAL A 342 -25.34 14.28 4.03
C VAL A 342 -24.18 13.83 4.94
N TRP A 343 -23.07 13.34 4.36
CA TRP A 343 -21.90 12.97 5.13
C TRP A 343 -21.27 14.15 5.84
N ASN A 344 -20.95 15.20 5.08
CA ASN A 344 -20.21 16.35 5.60
C ASN A 344 -21.02 17.15 6.62
N ASP A 345 -22.28 17.46 6.30
CA ASP A 345 -23.07 18.41 7.07
C ASP A 345 -23.90 17.73 8.15
N GLU A 346 -24.59 16.64 7.80
CA GLU A 346 -25.58 16.04 8.68
C GLU A 346 -25.05 14.90 9.56
N VAL A 347 -24.04 14.17 9.07
CA VAL A 347 -23.49 13.01 9.77
C VAL A 347 -22.32 13.41 10.64
N THR A 348 -21.39 14.18 10.08
CA THR A 348 -20.13 14.54 10.75
C THR A 348 -20.13 15.97 11.31
N GLY A 349 -21.22 16.73 11.11
CA GLY A 349 -21.35 18.10 11.64
C GLY A 349 -20.27 19.05 11.09
N GLY A 350 -19.96 18.94 9.82
CA GLY A 350 -18.93 19.76 9.15
C GLY A 350 -17.50 19.23 9.29
N GLN A 351 -17.30 18.08 9.93
CA GLN A 351 -15.98 17.45 10.06
C GLN A 351 -15.69 16.39 8.99
N GLY A 352 -16.65 16.16 8.09
CA GLY A 352 -16.52 15.21 6.98
C GLY A 352 -15.66 15.74 5.85
N PHE A 353 -15.00 14.83 5.18
CA PHE A 353 -14.36 15.08 3.89
C PHE A 353 -14.73 13.95 2.95
N THR A 354 -15.02 14.29 1.70
CA THR A 354 -15.43 13.35 0.67
C THR A 354 -14.62 13.52 -0.60
N TYR A 355 -14.21 12.42 -1.19
CA TYR A 355 -13.65 12.41 -2.54
C TYR A 355 -14.60 11.63 -3.46
N ILE A 356 -15.20 12.32 -4.43
CA ILE A 356 -16.15 11.74 -5.37
C ILE A 356 -15.41 11.26 -6.61
N CYS A 357 -15.20 9.94 -6.71
CA CYS A 357 -14.49 9.34 -7.83
C CYS A 357 -15.23 9.55 -9.18
N ASN A 358 -16.56 9.64 -9.16
CA ASN A 358 -17.37 9.81 -10.36
C ASN A 358 -17.12 11.15 -11.09
N PHE A 359 -16.61 12.19 -10.43
CA PHE A 359 -16.19 13.43 -11.09
C PHE A 359 -15.10 13.21 -12.13
N ASN A 360 -14.21 12.26 -11.86
CA ASN A 360 -13.02 11.99 -12.67
C ASN A 360 -13.16 10.72 -13.53
N LYS A 361 -14.37 10.17 -13.68
CA LYS A 361 -14.59 8.88 -14.37
C LYS A 361 -14.06 8.85 -15.79
N GLU A 362 -14.06 9.96 -16.50
CA GLU A 362 -13.56 10.09 -17.87
C GLU A 362 -12.03 9.96 -17.96
N ASN A 363 -11.32 10.20 -16.85
CA ASN A 363 -9.86 10.12 -16.78
C ASN A 363 -9.36 8.71 -16.43
N TYR A 364 -10.24 7.79 -16.03
CA TYR A 364 -9.84 6.43 -15.70
C TYR A 364 -9.66 5.59 -16.96
N ARG A 365 -8.45 5.06 -17.16
CA ARG A 365 -8.15 4.14 -18.27
C ARG A 365 -9.11 2.93 -18.30
N ASN A 366 -9.45 2.42 -17.13
CA ASN A 366 -10.34 1.27 -16.93
C ASN A 366 -11.49 1.70 -16.01
N CYS A 367 -12.47 2.44 -16.58
CA CYS A 367 -13.58 3.00 -15.81
C CYS A 367 -14.63 1.92 -15.48
N GLY A 368 -14.71 1.52 -14.21
CA GLY A 368 -15.69 0.58 -13.67
C GLY A 368 -16.77 1.25 -12.80
N ILE A 369 -17.06 2.55 -13.01
CA ILE A 369 -18.07 3.31 -12.25
C ILE A 369 -19.03 4.08 -13.20
N GLY A 370 -20.05 4.70 -12.64
CA GLY A 370 -21.14 5.31 -13.42
C GLY A 370 -22.11 4.24 -13.94
N MET A 371 -22.68 4.45 -15.10
CA MET A 371 -23.68 3.55 -15.69
C MET A 371 -23.02 2.28 -16.25
N ILE A 372 -23.50 1.10 -15.82
CA ILE A 372 -23.03 -0.21 -16.29
C ILE A 372 -24.23 -1.07 -16.68
N GLN A 373 -24.21 -1.66 -17.87
CA GLN A 373 -25.25 -2.58 -18.32
C GLN A 373 -24.87 -4.03 -18.04
N HIS A 374 -25.85 -4.91 -17.80
CA HIS A 374 -25.62 -6.31 -17.44
C HIS A 374 -24.85 -7.12 -18.50
N HIS A 375 -24.91 -6.69 -19.77
CA HIS A 375 -24.20 -7.33 -20.89
C HIS A 375 -22.86 -6.67 -21.23
N ASP A 376 -22.48 -5.58 -20.54
CA ASP A 376 -21.17 -4.92 -20.72
C ASP A 376 -20.11 -5.62 -19.87
N GLU A 377 -19.67 -6.78 -20.34
CA GLU A 377 -18.67 -7.62 -19.64
C GLU A 377 -17.37 -6.86 -19.38
N GLN A 378 -16.97 -5.98 -20.30
CA GLN A 378 -15.74 -5.19 -20.16
C GLN A 378 -15.87 -4.22 -18.98
N LYS A 379 -16.94 -3.47 -18.89
CA LYS A 379 -17.14 -2.48 -17.82
C LYS A 379 -17.41 -3.15 -16.48
N ILE A 380 -18.08 -4.29 -16.47
CA ILE A 380 -18.22 -5.16 -15.28
C ILE A 380 -16.85 -5.66 -14.84
N GLY A 381 -15.99 -6.09 -15.76
CA GLY A 381 -14.61 -6.47 -15.47
C GLY A 381 -13.82 -5.32 -14.83
N HIS A 382 -13.96 -4.10 -15.35
CA HIS A 382 -13.34 -2.90 -14.75
C HIS A 382 -13.89 -2.63 -13.34
N LEU A 383 -15.20 -2.79 -13.08
CA LEU A 383 -15.76 -2.66 -11.74
C LEU A 383 -15.15 -3.70 -10.79
N PHE A 384 -14.98 -4.94 -11.23
CA PHE A 384 -14.34 -5.98 -10.42
C PHE A 384 -12.89 -5.64 -10.10
N GLU A 385 -12.12 -5.09 -11.05
CA GLU A 385 -10.75 -4.64 -10.78
C GLU A 385 -10.71 -3.48 -9.77
N VAL A 386 -11.67 -2.53 -9.83
CA VAL A 386 -11.77 -1.44 -8.85
C VAL A 386 -12.10 -2.00 -7.46
N ILE A 387 -13.05 -2.92 -7.33
CA ILE A 387 -13.38 -3.60 -6.06
C ILE A 387 -12.15 -4.39 -5.54
N LYS A 388 -11.44 -5.09 -6.41
CA LYS A 388 -10.21 -5.82 -6.07
C LYS A 388 -9.14 -4.89 -5.54
N TYR A 389 -8.96 -3.72 -6.17
CA TYR A 389 -8.03 -2.70 -5.71
C TYR A 389 -8.36 -2.24 -4.27
N THR A 390 -9.62 -1.95 -3.97
CA THR A 390 -10.04 -1.55 -2.62
C THR A 390 -9.95 -2.68 -1.60
N CYS A 391 -9.94 -3.94 -2.03
CA CYS A 391 -9.79 -5.11 -1.15
C CYS A 391 -8.34 -5.52 -0.90
N LYS A 392 -7.35 -4.81 -1.48
CA LYS A 392 -5.94 -5.09 -1.19
C LYS A 392 -5.65 -4.98 0.31
N SER A 393 -4.66 -5.72 0.77
CA SER A 393 -4.18 -5.57 2.14
C SER A 393 -3.42 -4.26 2.29
N ASP A 394 -3.56 -3.62 3.45
CA ASP A 394 -2.67 -2.54 3.86
C ASP A 394 -1.24 -3.09 3.82
N GLN A 395 -0.39 -2.50 2.99
CA GLN A 395 0.87 -3.16 2.63
C GLN A 395 1.99 -2.86 3.61
N PHE A 396 1.99 -1.65 4.20
CA PHE A 396 3.12 -1.20 5.01
C PHE A 396 2.81 -1.15 6.50
N PHE A 397 1.64 -0.69 6.87
CA PHE A 397 1.24 -0.57 8.27
C PHE A 397 -0.27 -0.50 8.38
N TRP A 398 -0.77 -0.91 9.54
CA TRP A 398 -2.14 -0.68 9.96
C TRP A 398 -2.14 -0.28 11.44
N PHE A 399 -3.19 0.36 11.87
CA PHE A 399 -3.39 0.58 13.29
C PHE A 399 -3.78 -0.76 13.94
N SER A 400 -3.18 -1.06 15.09
CA SER A 400 -3.41 -2.32 15.82
C SER A 400 -4.91 -2.55 16.14
N THR A 401 -5.67 -1.49 16.28
CA THR A 401 -7.11 -1.50 16.49
C THR A 401 -7.90 -2.11 15.35
N LEU A 402 -7.37 -2.09 14.12
CA LEU A 402 -8.01 -2.73 12.97
C LEU A 402 -7.89 -4.27 12.98
N ASN A 403 -7.05 -4.85 13.83
CA ASN A 403 -6.84 -6.30 13.84
C ASN A 403 -8.12 -7.08 14.17
N ASN A 404 -9.00 -6.52 15.00
CA ASN A 404 -10.24 -7.15 15.44
C ASN A 404 -11.50 -6.54 14.80
N VAL A 405 -11.34 -5.68 13.79
CA VAL A 405 -12.45 -4.97 13.17
C VAL A 405 -12.81 -5.59 11.83
N ARG A 406 -14.11 -5.81 11.63
CA ARG A 406 -14.61 -6.16 10.31
C ARG A 406 -14.41 -5.00 9.34
N ARG A 407 -13.40 -5.11 8.47
CA ARG A 407 -13.00 -4.04 7.54
C ARG A 407 -13.92 -3.89 6.33
N THR A 408 -14.75 -4.89 6.06
CA THR A 408 -15.65 -4.88 4.90
C THR A 408 -17.08 -5.02 5.36
N GLN A 409 -17.94 -4.13 4.89
CA GLN A 409 -19.37 -4.18 5.09
C GLN A 409 -20.06 -4.15 3.72
N LYS A 410 -21.06 -4.99 3.53
CA LYS A 410 -21.90 -4.96 2.32
C LYS A 410 -23.36 -5.11 2.71
N SER A 411 -24.25 -4.63 1.84
CA SER A 411 -25.67 -4.88 1.97
C SER A 411 -25.97 -6.38 1.88
N GLN A 412 -27.12 -6.77 2.36
CA GLN A 412 -27.64 -8.11 2.15
C GLN A 412 -27.87 -8.35 0.65
N LEU A 413 -27.75 -9.59 0.24
CA LEU A 413 -28.10 -10.00 -1.12
C LEU A 413 -29.62 -9.90 -1.30
N LEU A 414 -30.04 -9.46 -2.48
CA LEU A 414 -31.46 -9.49 -2.85
C LEU A 414 -31.91 -10.94 -2.91
N LYS A 415 -33.12 -11.19 -2.42
CA LYS A 415 -33.74 -12.52 -2.52
C LYS A 415 -34.19 -12.77 -3.96
N ASP A 416 -34.04 -14.00 -4.41
CA ASP A 416 -34.64 -14.42 -5.67
C ASP A 416 -36.16 -14.32 -5.55
N PRO A 417 -36.84 -13.48 -6.30
CA PRO A 417 -38.29 -13.35 -6.26
C PRO A 417 -39.04 -14.60 -6.75
N TYR A 418 -38.29 -15.57 -7.29
CA TYR A 418 -38.83 -16.82 -7.82
C TYR A 418 -38.37 -18.05 -7.06
N ALA A 419 -37.64 -17.89 -5.95
CA ALA A 419 -37.07 -19.00 -5.16
C ALA A 419 -38.15 -19.99 -4.68
N ASP A 420 -39.32 -19.48 -4.35
CA ASP A 420 -40.45 -20.30 -3.83
C ASP A 420 -41.42 -20.78 -4.90
N ARG A 421 -41.16 -20.50 -6.19
CA ARG A 421 -42.01 -21.06 -7.26
C ARG A 421 -41.69 -22.51 -7.43
N PRO A 422 -42.75 -23.39 -7.43
CA PRO A 422 -42.54 -24.79 -7.72
C PRO A 422 -41.85 -24.92 -9.09
N LYS A 423 -40.76 -25.69 -9.13
CA LYS A 423 -40.11 -26.02 -10.39
C LYS A 423 -41.12 -26.82 -11.23
N VAL A 424 -41.84 -26.12 -12.09
CA VAL A 424 -42.67 -26.76 -13.09
C VAL A 424 -41.74 -27.47 -14.04
N GLY A 425 -41.57 -28.79 -13.82
CA GLY A 425 -40.85 -29.63 -14.74
C GLY A 425 -41.53 -29.51 -16.11
N ARG A 426 -40.78 -29.23 -17.17
CA ARG A 426 -41.30 -29.51 -18.50
C ARG A 426 -41.61 -31.00 -18.59
N PRO A 427 -42.79 -31.36 -19.07
CA PRO A 427 -43.11 -32.76 -19.35
C PRO A 427 -42.13 -33.37 -20.36
#